data_365e27b35e65fee0f21e83805d1ecba8
#
_entry.id   365e27b35e65fee0f21e83805d1ecba8
#
_cell.length_a   1.000
_cell.length_b   1.000
_cell.length_c   1.000
_cell.angle_alpha   90.00
_cell.angle_beta   90.00
_cell.angle_gamma   90.00
#
_symmetry.space_group_name_H-M   'P 1'
#
loop_
_entity.id
_entity.type
_entity.pdbx_description
1 polymer ?
#
loop_
_entity_poly.entity_id
_entity_poly.type
_entity_poly.pdbx_seq_one_letter_code
_entity_poly.pdbx_strand_id
1 'polypeptide(L)'
;GYVTFGTLSRSVRINHRTIRVWAAILKRVRGARLVIDSLNFKEAAMQDVLAEKFAAHGIGREQLEIGWHSPPWEVLRNMDIGLDCFPHNSGTTLFETLYMGVPFVTLQDRPSVGRLGSSILEGVGHPEWIARTEDEYVEIAVALAADLMKLAALRAGLRDEMKAGPLMDEPGFARKVEAAYREMWRRWCKS
;
A
#
# COMPACT_ATOMS: atom_id res chain seq x y z
N GLY A 1 9.53 19.80 8.33
CA GLY A 1 9.40 18.37 8.09
C GLY A 1 8.96 18.11 6.64
N TYR A 2 9.00 16.89 6.21
CA TYR A 2 8.53 16.43 4.90
C TYR A 2 7.72 15.14 5.10
N VAL A 3 6.87 14.81 4.14
CA VAL A 3 6.11 13.56 4.14
C VAL A 3 6.92 12.48 3.41
N THR A 4 7.00 11.30 4.01
CA THR A 4 7.61 10.12 3.42
C THR A 4 6.52 9.17 2.93
N PHE A 5 6.35 9.09 1.64
CA PHE A 5 5.58 8.02 1.01
C PHE A 5 6.43 6.75 0.93
N GLY A 6 5.79 5.58 0.85
CA GLY A 6 6.60 4.38 0.69
C GLY A 6 5.86 3.14 0.27
N THR A 7 6.62 2.13 -0.13
CA THR A 7 6.12 0.81 -0.51
C THR A 7 7.15 -0.28 -0.24
N LEU A 8 6.65 -1.45 0.17
CA LEU A 8 7.43 -2.70 0.27
C LEU A 8 7.09 -3.68 -0.85
N SER A 9 6.57 -3.16 -1.95
CA SER A 9 6.18 -3.97 -3.10
C SER A 9 7.39 -4.52 -3.85
N ARG A 10 7.25 -5.74 -4.36
CA ARG A 10 8.27 -6.33 -5.26
C ARG A 10 8.45 -5.48 -6.51
N SER A 11 9.70 -5.34 -6.98
CA SER A 11 10.04 -4.54 -8.16
C SER A 11 9.21 -4.88 -9.41
N VAL A 12 8.85 -6.14 -9.61
CA VAL A 12 8.04 -6.64 -10.73
C VAL A 12 6.64 -6.01 -10.78
N ARG A 13 6.12 -5.49 -9.67
CA ARG A 13 4.82 -4.80 -9.60
C ARG A 13 4.92 -3.31 -9.91
N ILE A 14 6.12 -2.73 -9.79
CA ILE A 14 6.37 -1.30 -10.03
C ILE A 14 6.53 -1.08 -11.53
N ASN A 15 5.41 -0.85 -12.22
CA ASN A 15 5.33 -0.64 -13.66
C ASN A 15 5.29 0.84 -14.03
N HIS A 16 5.30 1.16 -15.33
CA HIS A 16 5.33 2.55 -15.81
C HIS A 16 4.11 3.38 -15.37
N ARG A 17 2.91 2.78 -15.28
CA ARG A 17 1.72 3.47 -14.78
C ARG A 17 1.90 3.87 -13.33
N THR A 18 2.35 2.94 -12.49
CA THR A 18 2.62 3.15 -11.07
C THR A 18 3.66 4.26 -10.87
N ILE A 19 4.78 4.21 -11.60
CA ILE A 19 5.84 5.22 -11.52
C ILE A 19 5.31 6.61 -11.89
N ARG A 20 4.54 6.73 -12.98
CA ARG A 20 3.94 7.99 -13.44
C ARG A 20 3.03 8.60 -12.38
N VAL A 21 2.16 7.79 -11.77
CA VAL A 21 1.21 8.25 -10.74
C VAL A 21 1.96 8.67 -9.46
N TRP A 22 2.94 7.88 -9.01
CA TRP A 22 3.74 8.24 -7.84
C TRP A 22 4.57 9.50 -8.07
N ALA A 23 5.11 9.67 -9.28
CA ALA A 23 5.81 10.91 -9.65
C ALA A 23 4.87 12.13 -9.61
N ALA A 24 3.60 11.98 -10.01
CA ALA A 24 2.61 13.05 -9.89
C ALA A 24 2.35 13.46 -8.43
N ILE A 25 2.28 12.49 -7.51
CA ILE A 25 2.16 12.75 -6.07
C ILE A 25 3.37 13.54 -5.56
N LEU A 26 4.59 13.07 -5.85
CA LEU A 26 5.82 13.70 -5.39
C LEU A 26 5.98 15.14 -5.87
N LYS A 27 5.49 15.46 -7.07
CA LYS A 27 5.48 16.84 -7.61
C LYS A 27 4.48 17.75 -6.90
N ARG A 28 3.38 17.20 -6.40
CA ARG A 28 2.32 17.97 -5.75
C ARG A 28 2.57 18.18 -4.26
N VAL A 29 3.26 17.26 -3.60
CA VAL A 29 3.59 17.36 -2.17
C VAL A 29 5.01 17.89 -2.00
N ARG A 30 5.12 19.18 -1.67
CA ARG A 30 6.43 19.85 -1.58
C ARG A 30 7.36 19.16 -0.59
N GLY A 31 8.56 18.82 -1.06
CA GLY A 31 9.61 18.22 -0.24
C GLY A 31 9.38 16.75 0.10
N ALA A 32 8.32 16.12 -0.44
CA ALA A 32 8.05 14.71 -0.21
C ALA A 32 9.18 13.80 -0.70
N ARG A 33 9.33 12.67 -0.03
CA ARG A 33 10.23 11.57 -0.40
C ARG A 33 9.46 10.29 -0.63
N LEU A 34 10.06 9.38 -1.39
CA LEU A 34 9.52 8.04 -1.64
C LEU A 34 10.54 6.98 -1.26
N VAL A 35 10.16 6.14 -0.31
CA VAL A 35 10.91 4.94 0.09
C VAL A 35 10.38 3.74 -0.70
N ILE A 36 11.25 3.01 -1.35
CA ILE A 36 10.94 1.77 -2.05
C ILE A 36 11.85 0.68 -1.52
N ASP A 37 11.31 -0.22 -0.70
CA ASP A 37 12.08 -1.27 -0.04
C ASP A 37 11.65 -2.65 -0.53
N SER A 38 12.59 -3.38 -1.13
CA SER A 38 12.37 -4.74 -1.61
C SER A 38 13.70 -5.46 -1.85
N LEU A 39 13.72 -6.76 -1.61
CA LEU A 39 14.89 -7.62 -1.87
C LEU A 39 15.51 -7.41 -3.25
N ASN A 40 14.71 -7.11 -4.26
CA ASN A 40 15.20 -6.85 -5.61
C ASN A 40 16.11 -5.63 -5.72
N PHE A 41 16.05 -4.72 -4.74
CA PHE A 41 16.88 -3.50 -4.70
C PHE A 41 18.08 -3.61 -3.76
N LYS A 42 18.50 -4.83 -3.42
CA LYS A 42 19.75 -5.07 -2.71
C LYS A 42 20.95 -4.63 -3.56
N GLU A 43 20.87 -4.82 -4.88
CA GLU A 43 21.92 -4.49 -5.83
C GLU A 43 21.77 -3.03 -6.32
N ALA A 44 22.85 -2.25 -6.25
CA ALA A 44 22.85 -0.83 -6.63
C ALA A 44 22.39 -0.59 -8.07
N ALA A 45 22.79 -1.45 -9.00
CA ALA A 45 22.37 -1.36 -10.41
C ALA A 45 20.84 -1.40 -10.58
N MET A 46 20.13 -2.16 -9.76
CA MET A 46 18.67 -2.21 -9.80
C MET A 46 18.04 -0.96 -9.21
N GLN A 47 18.69 -0.34 -8.22
CA GLN A 47 18.27 0.95 -7.67
C GLN A 47 18.42 2.06 -8.72
N ASP A 48 19.53 2.08 -9.43
CA ASP A 48 19.82 3.07 -10.47
C ASP A 48 18.83 2.96 -11.63
N VAL A 49 18.55 1.74 -12.12
CA VAL A 49 17.54 1.51 -13.16
C VAL A 49 16.14 2.02 -12.74
N LEU A 50 15.77 1.86 -11.48
CA LEU A 50 14.49 2.39 -11.01
C LEU A 50 14.52 3.91 -10.88
N ALA A 51 15.62 4.48 -10.38
CA ALA A 51 15.80 5.92 -10.26
C ALA A 51 15.75 6.63 -11.62
N GLU A 52 16.36 6.05 -12.67
CA GLU A 52 16.29 6.56 -14.04
C GLU A 52 14.85 6.63 -14.57
N LYS A 53 14.02 5.62 -14.25
CA LYS A 53 12.61 5.62 -14.62
C LYS A 53 11.84 6.77 -13.95
N PHE A 54 12.14 7.10 -12.70
CA PHE A 54 11.56 8.24 -12.00
C PHE A 54 12.12 9.57 -12.55
N ALA A 55 13.40 9.61 -12.90
CA ALA A 55 14.03 10.79 -13.51
C ALA A 55 13.37 11.17 -14.85
N ALA A 56 12.93 10.18 -15.65
CA ALA A 56 12.14 10.42 -16.87
C ALA A 56 10.81 11.13 -16.59
N HIS A 57 10.34 11.11 -15.36
CA HIS A 57 9.17 11.86 -14.89
C HIS A 57 9.55 13.11 -14.07
N GLY A 58 10.81 13.53 -14.08
CA GLY A 58 11.30 14.74 -13.42
C GLY A 58 11.39 14.63 -11.89
N ILE A 59 11.57 13.40 -11.36
CA ILE A 59 11.84 13.15 -9.94
C ILE A 59 13.31 12.91 -9.75
N GLY A 60 13.95 13.75 -8.92
CA GLY A 60 15.38 13.65 -8.61
C GLY A 60 15.71 12.46 -7.71
N ARG A 61 16.97 11.98 -7.81
CA ARG A 61 17.45 10.85 -6.98
C ARG A 61 17.38 11.14 -5.49
N GLU A 62 17.51 12.40 -5.10
CA GLU A 62 17.44 12.89 -3.72
C GLU A 62 16.05 12.74 -3.08
N GLN A 63 15.01 12.59 -3.88
CA GLN A 63 13.66 12.32 -3.42
C GLN A 63 13.37 10.82 -3.21
N LEU A 64 14.29 9.95 -3.64
CA LEU A 64 14.11 8.49 -3.66
C LEU A 64 15.07 7.81 -2.69
N GLU A 65 14.51 7.01 -1.80
CA GLU A 65 15.23 6.05 -0.98
C GLU A 65 14.87 4.64 -1.49
N ILE A 66 15.78 4.04 -2.24
CA ILE A 66 15.57 2.72 -2.86
C ILE A 66 16.55 1.76 -2.24
N GLY A 67 16.05 0.65 -1.67
CA GLY A 67 16.92 -0.30 -1.01
C GLY A 67 16.23 -1.58 -0.57
N TRP A 68 16.90 -2.29 0.34
CA TRP A 68 16.38 -3.48 0.99
C TRP A 68 16.86 -3.56 2.43
N HIS A 69 15.89 -3.75 3.34
CA HIS A 69 16.11 -3.94 4.76
C HIS A 69 15.42 -5.21 5.26
N SER A 70 16.05 -5.90 6.19
CA SER A 70 15.47 -7.06 6.84
C SER A 70 15.89 -7.10 8.32
N PRO A 71 14.93 -7.05 9.24
CA PRO A 71 13.49 -6.87 9.02
C PRO A 71 13.12 -5.45 8.58
N PRO A 72 11.95 -5.25 7.91
CA PRO A 72 11.57 -3.96 7.32
C PRO A 72 10.94 -2.97 8.32
N TRP A 73 10.97 -3.26 9.61
CA TRP A 73 10.23 -2.48 10.62
C TRP A 73 10.68 -1.04 10.74
N GLU A 74 11.99 -0.77 10.57
CA GLU A 74 12.51 0.60 10.60
C GLU A 74 12.05 1.39 9.36
N VAL A 75 11.99 0.75 8.21
CA VAL A 75 11.46 1.37 6.99
C VAL A 75 10.00 1.77 7.20
N LEU A 76 9.17 0.85 7.70
CA LEU A 76 7.75 1.12 7.97
C LEU A 76 7.54 2.22 9.03
N ARG A 77 8.38 2.29 10.06
CA ARG A 77 8.30 3.37 11.06
C ARG A 77 8.56 4.74 10.47
N ASN A 78 9.44 4.82 9.48
CA ASN A 78 9.84 6.06 8.82
C ASN A 78 8.94 6.44 7.64
N MET A 79 7.96 5.60 7.28
CA MET A 79 6.93 5.91 6.30
C MET A 79 5.74 6.61 6.96
N ASP A 80 5.21 7.62 6.29
CA ASP A 80 4.00 8.32 6.70
C ASP A 80 2.75 7.79 5.99
N ILE A 81 2.85 7.50 4.70
CA ILE A 81 1.74 7.04 3.85
C ILE A 81 2.25 5.95 2.90
N GLY A 82 1.58 4.81 2.88
CA GLY A 82 1.85 3.73 1.96
C GLY A 82 1.28 3.98 0.56
N LEU A 83 2.00 3.60 -0.48
CA LEU A 83 1.54 3.63 -1.86
C LEU A 83 1.52 2.21 -2.43
N ASP A 84 0.32 1.70 -2.72
CA ASP A 84 0.16 0.36 -3.29
C ASP A 84 0.34 0.37 -4.80
N CYS A 85 0.88 -0.71 -5.35
CA CYS A 85 1.05 -0.91 -6.78
C CYS A 85 -0.26 -1.31 -7.46
N PHE A 86 -0.37 -1.04 -8.75
CA PHE A 86 -1.49 -1.47 -9.59
C PHE A 86 -1.00 -1.81 -11.01
N PRO A 87 -1.70 -2.68 -11.76
CA PRO A 87 -2.95 -3.36 -11.43
C PRO A 87 -2.80 -4.54 -10.46
N HIS A 88 -1.60 -4.91 -10.05
CA HIS A 88 -1.32 -5.98 -9.11
C HIS A 88 -0.97 -5.40 -7.74
N ASN A 89 -1.95 -5.38 -6.85
CA ASN A 89 -1.78 -4.89 -5.49
C ASN A 89 -0.80 -5.75 -4.68
N SER A 90 -0.25 -5.16 -3.65
CA SER A 90 0.44 -5.88 -2.60
C SER A 90 -0.57 -6.64 -1.72
N GLY A 91 -0.10 -7.54 -0.88
CA GLY A 91 -0.93 -8.31 0.03
C GLY A 91 -0.41 -8.21 1.45
N THR A 92 0.41 -9.17 1.88
CA THR A 92 0.96 -9.24 3.25
C THR A 92 1.59 -7.92 3.70
N THR A 93 2.36 -7.27 2.83
CA THR A 93 3.01 -6.00 3.15
C THR A 93 2.03 -4.85 3.42
N LEU A 94 0.81 -4.89 2.87
CA LEU A 94 -0.23 -3.90 3.20
C LEU A 94 -0.79 -4.11 4.61
N PHE A 95 -0.96 -5.36 5.04
CA PHE A 95 -1.31 -5.68 6.43
C PHE A 95 -0.23 -5.20 7.40
N GLU A 96 1.05 -5.47 7.08
CA GLU A 96 2.19 -5.01 7.86
C GLU A 96 2.24 -3.48 7.95
N THR A 97 1.95 -2.79 6.83
CA THR A 97 1.87 -1.33 6.75
C THR A 97 0.82 -0.79 7.71
N LEU A 98 -0.41 -1.29 7.66
CA LEU A 98 -1.49 -0.90 8.59
C LEU A 98 -1.16 -1.23 10.04
N TYR A 99 -0.61 -2.42 10.29
CA TYR A 99 -0.24 -2.85 11.65
C TYR A 99 0.85 -1.97 12.27
N MET A 100 1.72 -1.39 11.44
CA MET A 100 2.71 -0.40 11.85
C MET A 100 2.17 1.03 11.95
N GLY A 101 0.85 1.20 11.80
CA GLY A 101 0.19 2.49 11.90
C GLY A 101 0.41 3.38 10.68
N VAL A 102 0.63 2.81 9.51
CA VAL A 102 0.83 3.56 8.26
C VAL A 102 -0.41 3.37 7.37
N PRO A 103 -1.20 4.42 7.11
CA PRO A 103 -2.29 4.36 6.14
C PRO A 103 -1.73 4.16 4.73
N PHE A 104 -2.48 3.51 3.84
CA PHE A 104 -2.06 3.38 2.45
C PHE A 104 -3.17 3.72 1.47
N VAL A 105 -2.77 4.13 0.27
CA VAL A 105 -3.69 4.35 -0.85
C VAL A 105 -3.58 3.18 -1.82
N THR A 106 -4.70 2.68 -2.31
CA THR A 106 -4.76 1.63 -3.32
C THR A 106 -5.65 2.02 -4.49
N LEU A 107 -5.34 1.53 -5.68
CA LEU A 107 -6.20 1.63 -6.85
C LEU A 107 -6.93 0.30 -7.06
N GLN A 108 -8.25 0.32 -6.98
CA GLN A 108 -9.06 -0.86 -7.29
C GLN A 108 -9.12 -1.08 -8.80
N ASP A 109 -8.69 -2.25 -9.26
CA ASP A 109 -8.71 -2.63 -10.66
C ASP A 109 -9.49 -3.96 -10.88
N ARG A 110 -9.73 -4.32 -12.14
CA ARG A 110 -10.57 -5.46 -12.52
C ARG A 110 -10.05 -6.84 -12.14
N PRO A 111 -8.75 -7.19 -12.31
CA PRO A 111 -8.26 -8.49 -11.90
C PRO A 111 -8.43 -8.71 -10.40
N SER A 112 -8.61 -9.94 -9.96
CA SER A 112 -8.70 -10.27 -8.52
C SER A 112 -7.48 -9.75 -7.73
N VAL A 113 -6.30 -9.79 -8.32
CA VAL A 113 -5.06 -9.26 -7.74
C VAL A 113 -5.05 -7.72 -7.62
N GLY A 114 -5.91 -7.03 -8.35
CA GLY A 114 -6.12 -5.58 -8.25
C GLY A 114 -7.21 -5.18 -7.25
N ARG A 115 -7.67 -6.12 -6.40
CA ARG A 115 -8.69 -5.90 -5.37
C ARG A 115 -8.21 -6.25 -3.96
N LEU A 116 -6.95 -6.67 -3.82
CA LEU A 116 -6.41 -7.03 -2.52
C LEU A 116 -6.37 -5.80 -1.59
N GLY A 117 -5.82 -4.70 -2.06
CA GLY A 117 -5.74 -3.45 -1.30
C GLY A 117 -7.12 -2.92 -0.89
N SER A 118 -8.08 -2.89 -1.81
CA SER A 118 -9.45 -2.44 -1.50
C SER A 118 -10.14 -3.35 -0.49
N SER A 119 -9.98 -4.67 -0.61
CA SER A 119 -10.54 -5.63 0.34
C SER A 119 -9.98 -5.45 1.76
N ILE A 120 -8.69 -5.12 1.87
CA ILE A 120 -8.04 -4.85 3.16
C ILE A 120 -8.58 -3.54 3.75
N LEU A 121 -8.67 -2.46 2.95
CA LEU A 121 -9.16 -1.16 3.41
C LEU A 121 -10.64 -1.19 3.81
N GLU A 122 -11.48 -1.90 3.07
CA GLU A 122 -12.87 -2.15 3.46
C GLU A 122 -12.94 -2.91 4.79
N GLY A 123 -12.06 -3.90 4.98
CA GLY A 123 -12.00 -4.71 6.19
C GLY A 123 -11.53 -3.94 7.44
N VAL A 124 -10.74 -2.90 7.29
CA VAL A 124 -10.30 -2.03 8.40
C VAL A 124 -11.20 -0.81 8.59
N GLY A 125 -12.14 -0.55 7.66
CA GLY A 125 -13.09 0.54 7.76
C GLY A 125 -12.65 1.86 7.11
N HIS A 126 -11.68 1.81 6.18
CA HIS A 126 -11.16 2.98 5.46
C HIS A 126 -11.37 2.93 3.95
N PRO A 127 -12.63 2.81 3.46
CA PRO A 127 -12.91 2.77 2.03
C PRO A 127 -12.55 4.08 1.31
N GLU A 128 -12.41 5.20 2.02
CA GLU A 128 -12.03 6.50 1.47
C GLU A 128 -10.59 6.56 0.93
N TRP A 129 -9.76 5.56 1.22
CA TRP A 129 -8.41 5.45 0.65
C TRP A 129 -8.35 4.54 -0.58
N ILE A 130 -9.50 4.10 -1.09
CA ILE A 130 -9.64 3.28 -2.28
C ILE A 130 -9.96 4.18 -3.46
N ALA A 131 -9.00 4.33 -4.37
CA ALA A 131 -9.19 5.04 -5.63
C ALA A 131 -9.84 4.16 -6.70
N ARG A 132 -10.62 4.75 -7.57
CA ARG A 132 -11.23 4.14 -8.77
C ARG A 132 -10.51 4.55 -10.05
N THR A 133 -9.80 5.68 -10.00
CA THR A 133 -9.01 6.23 -11.10
C THR A 133 -7.61 6.61 -10.61
N GLU A 134 -6.68 6.76 -11.55
CA GLU A 134 -5.32 7.22 -11.22
C GLU A 134 -5.33 8.65 -10.64
N ASP A 135 -6.24 9.50 -11.12
CA ASP A 135 -6.38 10.86 -10.60
C ASP A 135 -6.90 10.86 -9.16
N GLU A 136 -7.93 10.04 -8.86
CA GLU A 136 -8.38 9.86 -7.47
C GLU A 136 -7.26 9.33 -6.56
N TYR A 137 -6.43 8.41 -7.06
CA TYR A 137 -5.29 7.90 -6.30
C TYR A 137 -4.33 9.04 -5.89
N VAL A 138 -4.03 9.93 -6.83
CA VAL A 138 -3.19 11.11 -6.56
C VAL A 138 -3.88 12.04 -5.56
N GLU A 139 -5.17 12.34 -5.75
CA GLU A 139 -5.91 13.24 -4.84
C GLU A 139 -5.97 12.70 -3.42
N ILE A 140 -6.25 11.41 -3.22
CA ILE A 140 -6.29 10.78 -1.89
C ILE A 140 -4.91 10.87 -1.22
N ALA A 141 -3.83 10.54 -1.93
CA ALA A 141 -2.49 10.58 -1.38
C ALA A 141 -2.08 12.01 -0.99
N VAL A 142 -2.40 13.01 -1.82
CA VAL A 142 -2.12 14.43 -1.55
C VAL A 142 -2.97 14.92 -0.38
N ALA A 143 -4.24 14.54 -0.29
CA ALA A 143 -5.12 14.92 0.81
C ALA A 143 -4.64 14.36 2.17
N LEU A 144 -4.19 13.09 2.20
CA LEU A 144 -3.58 12.50 3.41
C LEU A 144 -2.31 13.25 3.84
N ALA A 145 -1.51 13.73 2.89
CA ALA A 145 -0.27 14.45 3.14
C ALA A 145 -0.49 15.92 3.55
N ALA A 146 -1.66 16.49 3.29
CA ALA A 146 -1.94 17.90 3.50
C ALA A 146 -2.14 18.28 4.99
N ASP A 147 -2.60 17.34 5.83
CA ASP A 147 -2.89 17.59 7.26
C ASP A 147 -2.07 16.61 8.14
N LEU A 148 -0.89 17.06 8.53
CA LEU A 148 0.04 16.27 9.35
C LEU A 148 -0.50 15.95 10.74
N MET A 149 -1.33 16.81 11.33
CA MET A 149 -1.92 16.55 12.64
C MET A 149 -2.96 15.44 12.57
N LYS A 150 -3.81 15.49 11.55
CA LYS A 150 -4.80 14.45 11.27
C LYS A 150 -4.10 13.13 10.94
N LEU A 151 -3.05 13.16 10.11
CA LEU A 151 -2.26 11.99 9.75
C LEU A 151 -1.61 11.35 10.98
N ALA A 152 -1.04 12.14 11.89
CA ALA A 152 -0.46 11.65 13.14
C ALA A 152 -1.50 10.98 14.04
N ALA A 153 -2.67 11.60 14.21
CA ALA A 153 -3.77 11.04 15.00
C ALA A 153 -4.28 9.71 14.41
N LEU A 154 -4.45 9.66 13.09
CA LEU A 154 -4.84 8.46 12.35
C LEU A 154 -3.82 7.34 12.54
N ARG A 155 -2.54 7.61 12.37
CA ARG A 155 -1.46 6.64 12.58
C ARG A 155 -1.43 6.06 13.99
N ALA A 156 -1.75 6.87 14.99
CA ALA A 156 -1.80 6.42 16.38
C ALA A 156 -2.93 5.41 16.66
N GLY A 157 -4.08 5.54 15.97
CA GLY A 157 -5.26 4.67 16.15
C GLY A 157 -5.29 3.43 15.27
N LEU A 158 -4.66 3.48 14.10
CA LEU A 158 -4.87 2.52 13.01
C LEU A 158 -4.61 1.05 13.38
N ARG A 159 -3.61 0.78 14.23
CA ARG A 159 -3.34 -0.58 14.71
C ARG A 159 -4.48 -1.13 15.58
N ASP A 160 -5.07 -0.30 16.42
CA ASP A 160 -6.17 -0.74 17.30
C ASP A 160 -7.47 -0.89 16.52
N GLU A 161 -7.71 -0.05 15.52
CA GLU A 161 -8.80 -0.23 14.54
C GLU A 161 -8.66 -1.56 13.79
N MET A 162 -7.47 -1.88 13.29
CA MET A 162 -7.19 -3.15 12.64
C MET A 162 -7.46 -4.36 13.56
N LYS A 163 -7.03 -4.28 14.84
CA LYS A 163 -7.26 -5.34 15.83
C LYS A 163 -8.72 -5.52 16.21
N ALA A 164 -9.48 -4.43 16.24
CA ALA A 164 -10.91 -4.47 16.53
C ALA A 164 -11.77 -4.95 15.34
N GLY A 165 -11.19 -4.95 14.14
CA GLY A 165 -11.86 -5.25 12.90
C GLY A 165 -11.85 -6.75 12.52
N PRO A 166 -12.58 -7.11 11.45
CA PRO A 166 -12.67 -8.50 10.97
C PRO A 166 -11.35 -9.06 10.43
N LEU A 167 -10.35 -8.22 10.15
CA LEU A 167 -9.07 -8.64 9.61
C LEU A 167 -8.22 -9.45 10.61
N MET A 168 -8.47 -9.28 11.91
CA MET A 168 -7.79 -9.98 13.00
C MET A 168 -8.73 -10.83 13.85
N ASP A 169 -9.93 -11.16 13.35
CA ASP A 169 -10.85 -12.14 13.94
C ASP A 169 -10.59 -13.53 13.34
N GLU A 170 -9.49 -14.16 13.72
CA GLU A 170 -9.10 -15.50 13.22
C GLU A 170 -10.18 -16.56 13.53
N PRO A 171 -10.78 -16.61 14.74
CA PRO A 171 -11.87 -17.56 15.01
C PRO A 171 -13.09 -17.30 14.13
N GLY A 172 -13.44 -16.04 13.88
CA GLY A 172 -14.56 -15.69 12.98
C GLY A 172 -14.26 -16.06 11.54
N PHE A 173 -13.05 -15.85 11.08
CA PHE A 173 -12.61 -16.28 9.76
C PHE A 173 -12.71 -17.82 9.61
N ALA A 174 -12.19 -18.57 10.57
CA ALA A 174 -12.27 -20.03 10.55
C ALA A 174 -13.72 -20.52 10.44
N ARG A 175 -14.64 -19.99 11.25
CA ARG A 175 -16.08 -20.32 11.18
C ARG A 175 -16.69 -20.01 9.80
N LYS A 176 -16.33 -18.89 9.18
CA LYS A 176 -16.83 -18.51 7.84
C LYS A 176 -16.32 -19.47 6.76
N VAL A 177 -15.05 -19.86 6.82
CA VAL A 177 -14.46 -20.84 5.88
C VAL A 177 -15.12 -22.19 6.03
N GLU A 178 -15.30 -22.68 7.26
CA GLU A 178 -15.99 -23.93 7.52
C GLU A 178 -17.44 -23.93 7.00
N ALA A 179 -18.17 -22.84 7.21
CA ALA A 179 -19.52 -22.69 6.70
C ALA A 179 -19.55 -22.70 5.16
N ALA A 180 -18.60 -22.03 4.50
CA ALA A 180 -18.49 -22.04 3.05
C ALA A 180 -18.20 -23.44 2.50
N TYR A 181 -17.28 -24.19 3.10
CA TYR A 181 -17.01 -25.59 2.71
C TYR A 181 -18.23 -26.50 2.89
N ARG A 182 -18.97 -26.37 4.00
CA ARG A 182 -20.19 -27.11 4.20
C ARG A 182 -21.25 -26.80 3.16
N GLU A 183 -21.40 -25.54 2.78
CA GLU A 183 -22.34 -25.13 1.72
C GLU A 183 -21.94 -25.69 0.36
N MET A 184 -20.64 -25.62 -0.02
CA MET A 184 -20.13 -26.21 -1.26
C MET A 184 -20.40 -27.73 -1.28
N TRP A 185 -20.15 -28.43 -0.19
CA TRP A 185 -20.44 -29.86 -0.06
C TRP A 185 -21.91 -30.18 -0.23
N ARG A 186 -22.81 -29.42 0.43
CA ARG A 186 -24.27 -29.63 0.30
C ARG A 186 -24.76 -29.40 -1.13
N ARG A 187 -24.18 -28.43 -1.85
CA ARG A 187 -24.49 -28.20 -3.27
C ARG A 187 -24.04 -29.39 -4.13
N TRP A 188 -22.82 -29.82 -3.92
CA TRP A 188 -22.28 -31.00 -4.61
C TRP A 188 -23.14 -32.26 -4.40
N CYS A 189 -23.57 -32.54 -3.19
CA CYS A 189 -24.43 -33.72 -2.91
C CYS A 189 -25.81 -33.63 -3.54
N LYS A 190 -26.25 -32.47 -4.02
CA LYS A 190 -27.55 -32.27 -4.68
C LYS A 190 -27.47 -32.24 -6.22
N SER A 191 -26.27 -32.13 -6.76
CA SER A 191 -26.00 -32.15 -8.20
C SER A 191 -25.85 -33.59 -8.71
#